data_4a92aacabc0ef7796639aba8b50a2a35
#
_entry.id   4a92aacabc0ef7796639aba8b50a2a35
#
_cell.length_a   1.000
_cell.length_b   1.000
_cell.length_c   1.000
_cell.angle_alpha   90.00
_cell.angle_beta   90.00
_cell.angle_gamma   90.00
#
_symmetry.space_group_name_H-M   'P 1'
#
loop_
_entity.id
_entity.type
_entity.pdbx_description
1 polymer ?
#
loop_
_entity_poly.entity_id
_entity_poly.type
_entity_poly.pdbx_seq_one_letter_code
_entity_poly.pdbx_strand_id
1 'polypeptide(L)'
;MSLSNNDYQDIMRQYEERRLSNYRLHEQRKKDIYTTIPEIKELDRQITANSISLGKQLIVRDDPALREEYRIKNQVLISQKQALLKEAGYSSDYLEPIYYCKKCKDTGYIGQEQCSCFHQAMIDHLYSGSNMAKILARENFQTFREDYYSDQMTKQGLPSPRRNIQKVVEHCKTFISRFPNHDNILFQGSTGVGKTFLSHCIAKEIMDRGFTCIYMTAFQLFDTLAKHTFGKGKDTEQETSANLIFQCDLLIIDDLGAEMINKFVISQLFQCLNERLIQERSTIISTNLSLQEFRNTYSERIFSRIIENYSWQKIYGDDIRFKKSNLT
;
A
#
# COMPACT_ATOMS: atom_id res chain seq x y z
N MET A 1 -8.70 -12.60 14.66
CA MET A 1 -9.23 -11.22 14.60
C MET A 1 -10.69 -11.30 14.21
N SER A 2 -11.61 -10.82 15.05
CA SER A 2 -13.04 -10.84 14.73
C SER A 2 -13.48 -9.41 14.44
N LEU A 3 -13.66 -9.08 13.17
CA LEU A 3 -14.50 -7.95 12.77
C LEU A 3 -15.91 -8.16 13.32
N SER A 4 -16.67 -7.08 13.53
CA SER A 4 -18.10 -7.26 13.71
C SER A 4 -18.67 -7.98 12.48
N ASN A 5 -19.75 -8.75 12.65
CA ASN A 5 -20.33 -9.48 11.51
C ASN A 5 -20.80 -8.52 10.41
N ASN A 6 -21.21 -7.31 10.77
CA ASN A 6 -21.64 -6.27 9.83
C ASN A 6 -20.44 -5.71 9.01
N ASP A 7 -19.30 -5.41 9.67
CA ASP A 7 -18.12 -4.87 8.97
C ASP A 7 -17.54 -5.90 7.99
N TYR A 8 -17.50 -7.16 8.41
CA TYR A 8 -17.10 -8.25 7.53
C TYR A 8 -18.01 -8.34 6.30
N GLN A 9 -19.32 -8.28 6.48
CA GLN A 9 -20.28 -8.32 5.38
C GLN A 9 -20.14 -7.10 4.44
N ASP A 10 -19.90 -5.92 4.97
CA ASP A 10 -19.70 -4.72 4.17
C ASP A 10 -18.42 -4.79 3.32
N ILE A 11 -17.33 -5.31 3.88
CA ILE A 11 -16.11 -5.57 3.13
C ILE A 11 -16.35 -6.62 2.05
N MET A 12 -16.98 -7.74 2.37
CA MET A 12 -17.27 -8.82 1.40
C MET A 12 -18.18 -8.33 0.28
N ARG A 13 -19.18 -7.48 0.57
CA ARG A 13 -20.03 -6.85 -0.44
C ARG A 13 -19.21 -6.01 -1.43
N GLN A 14 -18.23 -5.23 -0.95
CA GLN A 14 -17.33 -4.48 -1.84
C GLN A 14 -16.53 -5.42 -2.77
N TYR A 15 -16.07 -6.58 -2.26
CA TYR A 15 -15.39 -7.58 -3.07
C TYR A 15 -16.30 -8.18 -4.15
N GLU A 16 -17.55 -8.45 -3.82
CA GLU A 16 -18.56 -8.94 -4.77
C GLU A 16 -18.89 -7.92 -5.86
N GLU A 17 -19.09 -6.68 -5.48
CA GLU A 17 -19.33 -5.58 -6.42
C GLU A 17 -18.15 -5.39 -7.39
N ARG A 18 -16.90 -5.44 -6.89
CA ARG A 18 -15.70 -5.40 -7.72
C ARG A 18 -15.63 -6.55 -8.71
N ARG A 19 -15.85 -7.79 -8.24
CA ARG A 19 -15.84 -8.97 -9.12
C ARG A 19 -16.88 -8.85 -10.20
N LEU A 20 -18.09 -8.42 -9.85
CA LEU A 20 -19.18 -8.25 -10.80
C LEU A 20 -18.86 -7.15 -11.84
N SER A 21 -18.31 -6.01 -11.39
CA SER A 21 -17.88 -4.93 -12.27
C SER A 21 -16.77 -5.39 -13.23
N ASN A 22 -15.73 -6.05 -12.70
CA ASN A 22 -14.63 -6.59 -13.50
C ASN A 22 -15.09 -7.65 -14.50
N TYR A 23 -16.01 -8.53 -14.10
CA TYR A 23 -16.62 -9.51 -14.99
C TYR A 23 -17.39 -8.84 -16.12
N ARG A 24 -18.24 -7.85 -15.82
CA ARG A 24 -18.99 -7.09 -16.84
C ARG A 24 -18.06 -6.40 -17.83
N LEU A 25 -17.01 -5.75 -17.34
CA LEU A 25 -16.02 -5.10 -18.20
C LEU A 25 -15.29 -6.11 -19.07
N HIS A 26 -14.90 -7.26 -18.53
CA HIS A 26 -14.25 -8.33 -19.28
C HIS A 26 -15.16 -8.88 -20.39
N GLU A 27 -16.43 -9.16 -20.08
CA GLU A 27 -17.42 -9.63 -21.09
C GLU A 27 -17.69 -8.56 -22.17
N GLN A 28 -17.73 -7.28 -21.79
CA GLN A 28 -17.84 -6.21 -22.76
C GLN A 28 -16.64 -6.19 -23.71
N ARG A 29 -15.41 -6.24 -23.20
CA ARG A 29 -14.19 -6.31 -24.00
C ARG A 29 -14.19 -7.50 -24.95
N LYS A 30 -14.62 -8.69 -24.47
CA LYS A 30 -14.74 -9.88 -25.34
C LYS A 30 -15.73 -9.66 -26.46
N LYS A 31 -16.90 -9.10 -26.16
CA LYS A 31 -17.93 -8.82 -27.15
C LYS A 31 -17.43 -7.86 -28.23
N ASP A 32 -16.76 -6.79 -27.81
CA ASP A 32 -16.22 -5.77 -28.72
C ASP A 32 -15.14 -6.38 -29.64
N ILE A 33 -14.20 -7.12 -29.07
CA ILE A 33 -13.14 -7.79 -29.84
C ILE A 33 -13.69 -8.87 -30.77
N TYR A 34 -14.65 -9.69 -30.33
CA TYR A 34 -15.24 -10.72 -31.18
C TYR A 34 -16.06 -10.14 -32.35
N THR A 35 -16.53 -8.91 -32.21
CA THR A 35 -17.20 -8.18 -33.29
C THR A 35 -16.18 -7.57 -34.25
N THR A 36 -15.07 -7.05 -33.73
CA THR A 36 -14.04 -6.36 -34.52
C THR A 36 -13.06 -7.35 -35.18
N ILE A 37 -12.73 -8.45 -34.52
CA ILE A 37 -11.77 -9.48 -34.94
C ILE A 37 -12.41 -10.87 -34.74
N PRO A 38 -13.28 -11.31 -35.66
CA PRO A 38 -14.02 -12.58 -35.54
C PRO A 38 -13.11 -13.81 -35.40
N GLU A 39 -11.90 -13.75 -35.93
CA GLU A 39 -10.89 -14.82 -35.87
C GLU A 39 -10.54 -15.16 -34.41
N ILE A 40 -10.47 -14.17 -33.53
CA ILE A 40 -10.18 -14.38 -32.12
C ILE A 40 -11.27 -15.21 -31.46
N LYS A 41 -12.55 -15.02 -31.83
CA LYS A 41 -13.67 -15.83 -31.32
C LYS A 41 -13.49 -17.30 -31.71
N GLU A 42 -13.05 -17.57 -32.94
CA GLU A 42 -12.85 -18.95 -33.40
C GLU A 42 -11.65 -19.59 -32.70
N LEU A 43 -10.55 -18.84 -32.46
CA LEU A 43 -9.40 -19.32 -31.68
C LEU A 43 -9.80 -19.66 -30.24
N ASP A 44 -10.59 -18.82 -29.59
CA ASP A 44 -11.08 -19.08 -28.22
C ASP A 44 -12.02 -20.31 -28.19
N ARG A 45 -12.82 -20.53 -29.23
CA ARG A 45 -13.65 -21.73 -29.38
C ARG A 45 -12.79 -23.00 -29.49
N GLN A 46 -11.70 -22.95 -30.25
CA GLN A 46 -10.78 -24.08 -30.43
C GLN A 46 -10.01 -24.39 -29.14
N ILE A 47 -9.52 -23.36 -28.42
CA ILE A 47 -8.85 -23.53 -27.13
C ILE A 47 -9.80 -24.19 -26.11
N THR A 48 -11.06 -23.74 -26.09
CA THR A 48 -12.09 -24.31 -25.21
C THR A 48 -12.38 -25.77 -25.57
N ALA A 49 -12.56 -26.09 -26.88
CA ALA A 49 -12.78 -27.43 -27.35
C ALA A 49 -11.64 -28.39 -27.01
N ASN A 50 -10.39 -27.94 -27.18
CA ASN A 50 -9.20 -28.67 -26.78
C ASN A 50 -9.19 -28.97 -25.28
N SER A 51 -9.51 -27.96 -24.45
CA SER A 51 -9.55 -28.13 -22.99
C SER A 51 -10.63 -29.10 -22.53
N ILE A 52 -11.79 -29.07 -23.16
CA ILE A 52 -12.90 -30.03 -22.88
C ILE A 52 -12.50 -31.44 -23.32
N SER A 53 -11.88 -31.57 -24.50
CA SER A 53 -11.43 -32.87 -25.03
C SER A 53 -10.37 -33.49 -24.11
N LEU A 54 -9.38 -32.69 -23.69
CA LEU A 54 -8.40 -33.13 -22.72
C LEU A 54 -9.05 -33.60 -21.41
N GLY A 55 -9.97 -32.79 -20.85
CA GLY A 55 -10.68 -33.14 -19.61
C GLY A 55 -11.40 -34.50 -19.70
N LYS A 56 -12.13 -34.75 -20.81
CA LYS A 56 -12.80 -36.04 -21.05
C LYS A 56 -11.81 -37.21 -21.10
N GLN A 57 -10.64 -37.03 -21.75
CA GLN A 57 -9.64 -38.08 -21.90
C GLN A 57 -8.93 -38.39 -20.57
N LEU A 58 -8.62 -37.36 -19.76
CA LEU A 58 -7.99 -37.52 -18.46
C LEU A 58 -8.86 -38.20 -17.41
N ILE A 59 -10.22 -38.16 -17.54
CA ILE A 59 -11.10 -38.93 -16.70
C ILE A 59 -10.95 -40.44 -16.95
N VAL A 60 -10.61 -40.83 -18.18
CA VAL A 60 -10.42 -42.24 -18.54
C VAL A 60 -9.02 -42.73 -18.20
N ARG A 61 -8.01 -41.89 -18.46
CA ARG A 61 -6.61 -42.21 -18.22
C ARG A 61 -5.82 -40.91 -17.96
N ASP A 62 -5.16 -40.84 -16.82
CA ASP A 62 -4.25 -39.73 -16.52
C ASP A 62 -2.89 -39.96 -17.25
N ASP A 63 -2.72 -39.29 -18.39
CA ASP A 63 -1.56 -39.40 -19.25
C ASP A 63 -0.81 -38.05 -19.33
N PRO A 64 0.41 -37.95 -18.76
CA PRO A 64 1.22 -36.73 -18.82
C PRO A 64 1.58 -36.29 -20.24
N ALA A 65 1.79 -37.24 -21.17
CA ALA A 65 2.11 -36.93 -22.57
C ALA A 65 0.93 -36.24 -23.27
N LEU A 66 -0.28 -36.69 -22.98
CA LEU A 66 -1.50 -36.10 -23.50
C LEU A 66 -1.69 -34.65 -22.99
N ARG A 67 -1.41 -34.42 -21.71
CA ARG A 67 -1.44 -33.06 -21.15
C ARG A 67 -0.47 -32.14 -21.87
N GLU A 68 0.72 -32.60 -22.14
CA GLU A 68 1.74 -31.81 -22.83
C GLU A 68 1.38 -31.54 -24.29
N GLU A 69 0.82 -32.52 -24.99
CA GLU A 69 0.33 -32.35 -26.38
C GLU A 69 -0.74 -31.24 -26.46
N TYR A 70 -1.76 -31.28 -25.61
CA TYR A 70 -2.82 -30.25 -25.60
C TYR A 70 -2.30 -28.90 -25.12
N ARG A 71 -1.32 -28.87 -24.21
CA ARG A 71 -0.65 -27.64 -23.78
C ARG A 71 0.03 -26.96 -24.97
N ILE A 72 0.78 -27.72 -25.77
CA ILE A 72 1.48 -27.19 -26.96
C ILE A 72 0.44 -26.69 -28.00
N LYS A 73 -0.61 -27.48 -28.28
CA LYS A 73 -1.69 -27.05 -29.21
C LYS A 73 -2.31 -25.74 -28.77
N ASN A 74 -2.70 -25.62 -27.53
CA ASN A 74 -3.30 -24.39 -26.99
C ASN A 74 -2.31 -23.22 -26.99
N GLN A 75 -1.00 -23.45 -26.72
CA GLN A 75 0.01 -22.42 -26.74
C GLN A 75 0.14 -21.76 -28.14
N VAL A 76 0.05 -22.55 -29.21
CA VAL A 76 0.04 -22.03 -30.59
C VAL A 76 -1.16 -21.11 -30.83
N LEU A 77 -2.37 -21.57 -30.44
CA LEU A 77 -3.60 -20.78 -30.61
C LEU A 77 -3.57 -19.48 -29.77
N ILE A 78 -3.04 -19.56 -28.53
CA ILE A 78 -2.84 -18.39 -27.67
C ILE A 78 -1.86 -17.38 -28.31
N SER A 79 -0.77 -17.87 -28.88
CA SER A 79 0.21 -17.00 -29.55
C SER A 79 -0.40 -16.31 -30.78
N GLN A 80 -1.22 -17.01 -31.57
CA GLN A 80 -1.96 -16.43 -32.70
C GLN A 80 -2.95 -15.37 -32.23
N LYS A 81 -3.73 -15.64 -31.17
CA LYS A 81 -4.64 -14.67 -30.56
C LYS A 81 -3.91 -13.41 -30.10
N GLN A 82 -2.77 -13.56 -29.42
CA GLN A 82 -1.95 -12.43 -28.97
C GLN A 82 -1.38 -11.60 -30.13
N ALA A 83 -1.01 -12.25 -31.23
CA ALA A 83 -0.54 -11.56 -32.45
C ALA A 83 -1.66 -10.70 -33.05
N LEU A 84 -2.87 -11.26 -33.24
CA LEU A 84 -4.03 -10.53 -33.75
C LEU A 84 -4.42 -9.34 -32.87
N LEU A 85 -4.37 -9.50 -31.53
CA LEU A 85 -4.62 -8.38 -30.60
C LEU A 85 -3.59 -7.26 -30.81
N LYS A 86 -2.31 -7.59 -30.88
CA LYS A 86 -1.23 -6.61 -31.10
C LYS A 86 -1.34 -5.90 -32.44
N GLU A 87 -1.67 -6.62 -33.52
CA GLU A 87 -1.86 -6.09 -34.84
C GLU A 87 -3.02 -5.09 -34.91
N ALA A 88 -4.06 -5.33 -34.13
CA ALA A 88 -5.19 -4.41 -33.94
C ALA A 88 -4.94 -3.28 -32.91
N GLY A 89 -3.72 -3.15 -32.37
CA GLY A 89 -3.34 -2.08 -31.42
C GLY A 89 -3.72 -2.32 -29.96
N TYR A 90 -4.16 -3.54 -29.60
CA TYR A 90 -4.46 -3.92 -28.22
C TYR A 90 -3.25 -4.57 -27.52
N SER A 91 -3.23 -4.52 -26.19
CA SER A 91 -2.24 -5.29 -25.43
C SER A 91 -2.49 -6.80 -25.56
N SER A 92 -1.42 -7.61 -25.46
CA SER A 92 -1.53 -9.07 -25.59
C SER A 92 -2.39 -9.73 -24.49
N ASP A 93 -2.59 -9.06 -23.38
CA ASP A 93 -3.38 -9.48 -22.22
C ASP A 93 -4.76 -8.80 -22.14
N TYR A 94 -5.18 -8.08 -23.20
CA TYR A 94 -6.43 -7.30 -23.21
C TYR A 94 -7.67 -8.11 -22.88
N LEU A 95 -7.68 -9.39 -23.27
CA LEU A 95 -8.78 -10.35 -23.02
C LEU A 95 -8.52 -11.28 -21.82
N GLU A 96 -7.52 -10.98 -21.00
CA GLU A 96 -7.32 -11.68 -19.74
C GLU A 96 -8.32 -11.21 -18.67
N PRO A 97 -8.71 -12.07 -17.71
CA PRO A 97 -9.58 -11.68 -16.61
C PRO A 97 -9.01 -10.51 -15.81
N ILE A 98 -9.86 -9.54 -15.49
CA ILE A 98 -9.48 -8.31 -14.78
C ILE A 98 -9.60 -8.55 -13.30
N TYR A 99 -8.52 -8.31 -12.53
CA TYR A 99 -8.51 -8.40 -11.08
C TYR A 99 -7.87 -7.16 -10.47
N TYR A 100 -8.49 -6.62 -9.42
CA TYR A 100 -7.88 -5.60 -8.58
C TYR A 100 -6.71 -6.21 -7.78
N CYS A 101 -6.95 -7.34 -7.12
CA CYS A 101 -5.92 -8.11 -6.46
C CYS A 101 -5.60 -9.39 -7.24
N LYS A 102 -4.45 -9.44 -7.92
CA LYS A 102 -4.02 -10.62 -8.68
C LYS A 102 -3.73 -11.84 -7.78
N LYS A 103 -3.38 -11.64 -6.49
CA LYS A 103 -3.05 -12.73 -5.56
C LYS A 103 -4.29 -13.57 -5.22
N CYS A 104 -5.37 -12.94 -4.78
CA CYS A 104 -6.60 -13.63 -4.41
C CYS A 104 -7.69 -13.58 -5.49
N LYS A 105 -7.45 -12.92 -6.63
CA LYS A 105 -8.43 -12.74 -7.72
C LYS A 105 -9.74 -12.14 -7.20
N ASP A 106 -9.61 -11.13 -6.34
CA ASP A 106 -10.72 -10.40 -5.71
C ASP A 106 -11.67 -11.27 -4.85
N THR A 107 -11.17 -12.39 -4.29
CA THR A 107 -11.93 -13.20 -3.33
C THR A 107 -11.73 -12.75 -1.89
N GLY A 108 -10.66 -12.02 -1.61
CA GLY A 108 -10.21 -11.70 -0.25
C GLY A 108 -9.43 -12.81 0.44
N TYR A 109 -9.36 -14.02 -0.16
CA TYR A 109 -8.75 -15.21 0.44
C TYR A 109 -7.82 -15.94 -0.52
N ILE A 110 -6.78 -16.57 0.02
CA ILE A 110 -5.88 -17.50 -0.66
C ILE A 110 -5.97 -18.82 0.09
N GLY A 111 -6.71 -19.79 -0.47
CA GLY A 111 -7.10 -21.00 0.27
C GLY A 111 -7.99 -20.63 1.46
N GLN A 112 -7.55 -20.96 2.69
CA GLN A 112 -8.27 -20.63 3.93
C GLN A 112 -7.73 -19.37 4.62
N GLU A 113 -6.65 -18.78 4.11
CA GLU A 113 -6.02 -17.60 4.71
C GLU A 113 -6.51 -16.29 4.09
N GLN A 114 -6.64 -15.27 4.91
CA GLN A 114 -7.00 -13.93 4.44
C GLN A 114 -5.87 -13.33 3.62
N CYS A 115 -6.19 -12.78 2.47
CA CYS A 115 -5.23 -12.08 1.62
C CYS A 115 -4.83 -10.72 2.25
N SER A 116 -3.60 -10.26 1.98
CA SER A 116 -3.15 -8.94 2.42
C SER A 116 -4.07 -7.80 1.97
N CYS A 117 -4.70 -7.92 0.80
CA CYS A 117 -5.69 -6.94 0.35
C CYS A 117 -6.95 -6.91 1.23
N PHE A 118 -7.33 -8.06 1.83
CA PHE A 118 -8.44 -8.11 2.79
C PHE A 118 -8.04 -7.46 4.11
N HIS A 119 -6.82 -7.69 4.61
CA HIS A 119 -6.31 -7.00 5.78
C HIS A 119 -6.28 -5.48 5.56
N GLN A 120 -5.87 -5.01 4.36
CA GLN A 120 -5.91 -3.59 4.05
C GLN A 120 -7.34 -3.05 4.00
N ALA A 121 -8.29 -3.80 3.41
CA ALA A 121 -9.69 -3.40 3.41
C ALA A 121 -10.30 -3.30 4.82
N MET A 122 -9.88 -4.18 5.75
CA MET A 122 -10.23 -4.06 7.18
C MET A 122 -9.66 -2.78 7.80
N ILE A 123 -8.40 -2.48 7.53
CA ILE A 123 -7.74 -1.26 8.00
C ILE A 123 -8.49 -0.03 7.46
N ASP A 124 -8.74 0.01 6.17
CA ASP A 124 -9.44 1.12 5.50
C ASP A 124 -10.86 1.31 6.07
N HIS A 125 -11.56 0.22 6.38
CA HIS A 125 -12.89 0.26 6.96
C HIS A 125 -12.86 0.82 8.39
N LEU A 126 -12.00 0.31 9.25
CA LEU A 126 -11.86 0.75 10.64
C LEU A 126 -11.35 2.21 10.77
N TYR A 127 -10.54 2.65 9.81
CA TYR A 127 -10.02 4.01 9.73
C TYR A 127 -10.69 4.83 8.61
N SER A 128 -11.93 4.50 8.23
CA SER A 128 -12.67 5.07 7.09
C SER A 128 -12.93 6.58 7.15
N GLY A 129 -12.63 7.24 8.27
CA GLY A 129 -12.54 8.71 8.35
C GLY A 129 -11.35 9.31 7.57
N SER A 130 -10.37 8.52 7.17
CA SER A 130 -9.24 8.96 6.36
C SER A 130 -9.55 8.75 4.87
N ASN A 131 -9.73 9.83 4.10
CA ASN A 131 -9.82 9.82 2.63
C ASN A 131 -8.48 9.36 1.98
N MET A 132 -7.80 8.36 2.58
CA MET A 132 -6.42 7.98 2.25
C MET A 132 -6.27 7.66 0.77
N ALA A 133 -7.17 6.87 0.18
CA ALA A 133 -7.09 6.54 -1.24
C ALA A 133 -7.10 7.78 -2.16
N LYS A 134 -7.92 8.79 -1.83
CA LYS A 134 -7.95 10.07 -2.57
C LYS A 134 -6.69 10.90 -2.36
N ILE A 135 -6.12 10.86 -1.16
CA ILE A 135 -4.87 11.54 -0.84
C ILE A 135 -3.72 10.90 -1.63
N LEU A 136 -3.57 9.59 -1.57
CA LEU A 136 -2.51 8.83 -2.26
C LEU A 136 -2.59 8.95 -3.80
N ALA A 137 -3.79 9.13 -4.36
CA ALA A 137 -3.95 9.43 -5.79
C ALA A 137 -3.32 10.78 -6.19
N ARG A 138 -3.26 11.75 -5.25
CA ARG A 138 -2.73 13.11 -5.48
C ARG A 138 -1.31 13.30 -4.97
N GLU A 139 -0.92 12.57 -3.92
CA GLU A 139 0.36 12.68 -3.24
C GLU A 139 1.14 11.37 -3.38
N ASN A 140 1.95 11.29 -4.42
CA ASN A 140 2.76 10.12 -4.78
C ASN A 140 4.02 10.57 -5.54
N PHE A 141 4.94 9.66 -5.84
CA PHE A 141 6.18 10.00 -6.53
C PHE A 141 6.00 10.54 -7.95
N GLN A 142 4.87 10.25 -8.62
CA GLN A 142 4.59 10.78 -9.97
C GLN A 142 4.21 12.27 -9.91
N THR A 143 3.61 12.70 -8.80
CA THR A 143 3.20 14.09 -8.58
C THR A 143 4.21 14.88 -7.75
N PHE A 144 5.29 14.25 -7.30
CA PHE A 144 6.35 14.90 -6.54
C PHE A 144 7.12 15.90 -7.42
N ARG A 145 7.34 17.11 -6.90
CA ARG A 145 7.96 18.23 -7.62
C ARG A 145 9.22 18.71 -6.90
N GLU A 146 10.38 18.42 -7.46
CA GLU A 146 11.68 18.89 -6.92
C GLU A 146 11.93 20.38 -7.12
N ASP A 147 11.28 20.99 -8.11
CA ASP A 147 11.41 22.41 -8.45
C ASP A 147 10.83 23.35 -7.37
N TYR A 148 10.06 22.83 -6.42
CA TYR A 148 9.64 23.59 -5.25
C TYR A 148 10.79 23.85 -4.26
N TYR A 149 11.89 23.12 -4.35
CA TYR A 149 13.05 23.26 -3.47
C TYR A 149 14.12 24.14 -4.10
N SER A 150 14.69 25.07 -3.33
CA SER A 150 15.70 26.00 -3.81
C SER A 150 17.03 25.28 -4.11
N ASP A 151 17.70 25.70 -5.21
CA ASP A 151 19.05 25.26 -5.54
C ASP A 151 20.15 26.05 -4.82
N GLN A 152 19.80 27.16 -4.18
CA GLN A 152 20.78 27.98 -3.48
C GLN A 152 21.32 27.24 -2.25
N MET A 153 22.65 27.29 -2.06
CA MET A 153 23.26 26.73 -0.87
C MET A 153 22.77 27.47 0.38
N THR A 154 22.62 26.72 1.46
CA THR A 154 22.21 27.31 2.73
C THR A 154 23.29 28.21 3.29
N LYS A 155 22.91 29.23 4.05
CA LYS A 155 23.85 30.15 4.73
C LYS A 155 24.82 29.44 5.69
N GLN A 156 24.52 28.20 6.07
CA GLN A 156 25.30 27.35 6.98
C GLN A 156 26.27 26.42 6.24
N GLY A 157 26.43 26.55 4.92
CA GLY A 157 27.32 25.68 4.13
C GLY A 157 26.78 24.26 3.87
N LEU A 158 25.50 23.98 4.22
CA LEU A 158 24.85 22.75 3.91
C LEU A 158 24.47 22.69 2.41
N PRO A 159 24.31 21.51 1.83
CA PRO A 159 23.79 21.35 0.48
C PRO A 159 22.49 22.13 0.25
N SER A 160 22.18 22.47 -1.00
CA SER A 160 20.91 23.13 -1.30
C SER A 160 19.71 22.27 -0.88
N PRO A 161 18.57 22.89 -0.54
CA PRO A 161 17.33 22.15 -0.25
C PRO A 161 16.95 21.13 -1.34
N ARG A 162 17.19 21.46 -2.62
CA ARG A 162 16.95 20.55 -3.74
C ARG A 162 17.87 19.33 -3.69
N ARG A 163 19.16 19.50 -3.46
CA ARG A 163 20.09 18.36 -3.29
C ARG A 163 19.77 17.53 -2.05
N ASN A 164 19.30 18.17 -0.99
CA ASN A 164 18.89 17.44 0.22
C ASN A 164 17.68 16.56 -0.08
N ILE A 165 16.60 17.12 -0.67
CA ILE A 165 15.38 16.35 -0.92
C ILE A 165 15.61 15.23 -1.93
N GLN A 166 16.48 15.41 -2.93
CA GLN A 166 16.86 14.34 -3.87
C GLN A 166 17.46 13.15 -3.14
N LYS A 167 18.38 13.36 -2.21
CA LYS A 167 18.97 12.29 -1.38
C LYS A 167 17.92 11.60 -0.51
N VAL A 168 16.99 12.37 0.07
CA VAL A 168 15.91 11.81 0.88
C VAL A 168 14.98 10.97 0.02
N VAL A 169 14.60 11.41 -1.19
CA VAL A 169 13.78 10.66 -2.14
C VAL A 169 14.49 9.36 -2.58
N GLU A 170 15.80 9.42 -2.83
CA GLU A 170 16.58 8.22 -3.15
C GLU A 170 16.58 7.22 -1.99
N HIS A 171 16.72 7.71 -0.75
CA HIS A 171 16.60 6.87 0.45
C HIS A 171 15.20 6.24 0.57
N CYS A 172 14.13 7.00 0.33
CA CYS A 172 12.76 6.47 0.31
C CYS A 172 12.59 5.35 -0.73
N LYS A 173 13.11 5.55 -1.95
CA LYS A 173 13.06 4.53 -3.01
C LYS A 173 13.86 3.27 -2.63
N THR A 174 15.00 3.44 -1.98
CA THR A 174 15.81 2.31 -1.46
C THR A 174 15.04 1.55 -0.37
N PHE A 175 14.43 2.25 0.58
CA PHE A 175 13.56 1.65 1.59
C PHE A 175 12.44 0.82 0.94
N ILE A 176 11.71 1.39 -0.02
CA ILE A 176 10.62 0.71 -0.73
C ILE A 176 11.14 -0.53 -1.48
N SER A 177 12.27 -0.43 -2.18
CA SER A 177 12.81 -1.55 -2.97
C SER A 177 13.19 -2.76 -2.12
N ARG A 178 13.63 -2.53 -0.88
CA ARG A 178 14.02 -3.58 0.07
C ARG A 178 12.86 -4.07 0.93
N PHE A 179 11.75 -3.37 0.95
CA PHE A 179 10.62 -3.72 1.82
C PHE A 179 10.03 -5.10 1.46
N PRO A 180 9.70 -5.96 2.44
CA PRO A 180 9.80 -5.81 3.90
C PRO A 180 11.26 -6.05 4.37
N ASN A 181 11.83 -5.09 5.09
CA ASN A 181 13.26 -5.09 5.44
C ASN A 181 13.54 -4.70 6.90
N HIS A 182 12.51 -4.52 7.72
CA HIS A 182 12.61 -4.12 9.14
C HIS A 182 13.24 -2.73 9.37
N ASP A 183 13.55 -1.99 8.29
CA ASP A 183 14.09 -0.62 8.38
C ASP A 183 13.00 0.34 8.86
N ASN A 184 13.43 1.41 9.56
CA ASN A 184 12.55 2.47 10.02
C ASN A 184 13.08 3.83 9.58
N ILE A 185 12.18 4.80 9.39
CA ILE A 185 12.56 6.15 8.97
C ILE A 185 12.02 7.19 9.96
N LEU A 186 12.87 8.15 10.34
CA LEU A 186 12.46 9.37 11.01
C LEU A 186 12.64 10.57 10.06
N PHE A 187 11.55 11.15 9.59
CA PHE A 187 11.55 12.42 8.89
C PHE A 187 11.53 13.58 9.87
N GLN A 188 12.57 14.40 9.88
CA GLN A 188 12.69 15.57 10.74
C GLN A 188 12.81 16.83 9.86
N GLY A 189 12.06 17.88 10.20
CA GLY A 189 12.14 19.16 9.52
C GLY A 189 11.00 20.10 9.86
N SER A 190 11.13 21.37 9.51
CA SER A 190 10.11 22.38 9.75
C SER A 190 8.78 22.02 9.06
N THR A 191 7.71 22.73 9.44
CA THR A 191 6.41 22.57 8.82
C THR A 191 6.46 22.94 7.34
N GLY A 192 5.76 22.19 6.48
CA GLY A 192 5.65 22.48 5.04
C GLY A 192 6.84 22.06 4.18
N VAL A 193 7.86 21.38 4.70
CA VAL A 193 9.02 20.92 3.90
C VAL A 193 8.81 19.59 3.14
N GLY A 194 7.61 18.98 3.23
CA GLY A 194 7.25 17.79 2.45
C GLY A 194 7.35 16.45 3.18
N LYS A 195 7.50 16.40 4.52
CA LYS A 195 7.54 15.15 5.31
C LYS A 195 6.32 14.26 5.06
N THR A 196 5.13 14.80 5.28
CA THR A 196 3.84 14.13 5.06
C THR A 196 3.70 13.63 3.62
N PHE A 197 4.08 14.45 2.63
CA PHE A 197 4.01 14.06 1.22
C PHE A 197 4.89 12.84 0.92
N LEU A 198 6.12 12.79 1.44
CA LEU A 198 7.00 11.63 1.26
C LEU A 198 6.47 10.40 1.98
N SER A 199 5.86 10.57 3.17
CA SER A 199 5.19 9.49 3.88
C SER A 199 4.05 8.89 3.04
N HIS A 200 3.24 9.74 2.38
CA HIS A 200 2.19 9.29 1.45
C HIS A 200 2.77 8.59 0.21
N CYS A 201 3.88 9.10 -0.36
CA CYS A 201 4.56 8.44 -1.47
C CYS A 201 4.96 7.00 -1.10
N ILE A 202 5.57 6.82 0.08
CA ILE A 202 5.98 5.49 0.54
C ILE A 202 4.75 4.61 0.81
N ALA A 203 3.73 5.14 1.50
CA ALA A 203 2.50 4.39 1.78
C ALA A 203 1.88 3.83 0.49
N LYS A 204 1.76 4.68 -0.55
CA LYS A 204 1.20 4.25 -1.84
C LYS A 204 1.99 3.10 -2.46
N GLU A 205 3.30 3.22 -2.58
CA GLU A 205 4.13 2.19 -3.21
C GLU A 205 4.10 0.86 -2.43
N ILE A 206 4.06 0.92 -1.10
CA ILE A 206 3.97 -0.26 -0.23
C ILE A 206 2.60 -0.94 -0.38
N MET A 207 1.51 -0.16 -0.38
CA MET A 207 0.16 -0.68 -0.58
C MET A 207 -0.04 -1.26 -1.99
N ASP A 208 0.49 -0.60 -3.04
CA ASP A 208 0.43 -1.10 -4.42
C ASP A 208 1.17 -2.44 -4.59
N ARG A 209 2.18 -2.70 -3.75
CA ARG A 209 2.89 -3.99 -3.67
C ARG A 209 2.13 -5.05 -2.83
N GLY A 210 1.00 -4.68 -2.24
CA GLY A 210 0.11 -5.57 -1.49
C GLY A 210 0.54 -5.82 -0.06
N PHE A 211 1.25 -4.89 0.58
CA PHE A 211 1.52 -4.88 2.01
C PHE A 211 0.50 -4.00 2.74
N THR A 212 0.29 -4.30 4.01
CA THR A 212 -0.62 -3.52 4.85
C THR A 212 0.07 -2.26 5.37
N CYS A 213 -0.62 -1.11 5.25
CA CYS A 213 -0.12 0.17 5.72
C CYS A 213 -1.19 0.89 6.54
N ILE A 214 -0.81 1.36 7.73
CA ILE A 214 -1.62 2.28 8.54
C ILE A 214 -0.93 3.63 8.56
N TYR A 215 -1.65 4.67 8.12
CA TYR A 215 -1.26 6.07 8.26
C TYR A 215 -2.16 6.74 9.29
N MET A 216 -1.57 7.38 10.28
CA MET A 216 -2.28 8.17 11.27
C MET A 216 -1.41 9.29 11.82
N THR A 217 -2.07 10.37 12.24
CA THR A 217 -1.39 11.41 13.02
C THR A 217 -1.07 10.89 14.43
N ALA A 218 -0.11 11.50 15.11
CA ALA A 218 0.19 11.16 16.50
C ALA A 218 -1.06 11.26 17.39
N PHE A 219 -1.90 12.28 17.18
CA PHE A 219 -3.16 12.44 17.89
C PHE A 219 -4.10 11.23 17.69
N GLN A 220 -4.29 10.79 16.45
CA GLN A 220 -5.14 9.63 16.15
C GLN A 220 -4.59 8.33 16.75
N LEU A 221 -3.27 8.15 16.72
CA LEU A 221 -2.61 7.00 17.36
C LEU A 221 -2.94 6.93 18.85
N PHE A 222 -2.69 8.02 19.59
CA PHE A 222 -2.90 8.02 21.02
C PHE A 222 -4.37 8.01 21.42
N ASP A 223 -5.27 8.60 20.65
CA ASP A 223 -6.71 8.49 20.85
C ASP A 223 -7.20 7.04 20.71
N THR A 224 -6.71 6.33 19.66
CA THR A 224 -7.03 4.91 19.46
C THR A 224 -6.50 4.04 20.60
N LEU A 225 -5.25 4.25 21.03
CA LEU A 225 -4.66 3.51 22.13
C LEU A 225 -5.32 3.84 23.48
N ALA A 226 -5.78 5.08 23.68
CA ALA A 226 -6.51 5.47 24.89
C ALA A 226 -7.89 4.80 24.95
N LYS A 227 -8.62 4.78 23.83
CA LYS A 227 -9.92 4.08 23.75
C LYS A 227 -9.77 2.59 24.04
N HIS A 228 -8.72 1.96 23.54
CA HIS A 228 -8.40 0.57 23.84
C HIS A 228 -8.06 0.34 25.32
N THR A 229 -7.29 1.24 25.94
CA THR A 229 -6.81 1.08 27.31
C THR A 229 -7.88 1.41 28.37
N PHE A 230 -8.70 2.46 28.13
CA PHE A 230 -9.65 3.01 29.09
C PHE A 230 -11.12 2.81 28.70
N GLY A 231 -11.41 2.24 27.52
CA GLY A 231 -12.78 1.99 27.05
C GLY A 231 -13.55 1.09 28.03
N LYS A 232 -14.77 1.50 28.39
CA LYS A 232 -15.68 0.72 29.23
C LYS A 232 -16.40 -0.32 28.37
N GLY A 233 -15.92 -1.56 28.41
CA GLY A 233 -16.46 -2.70 27.69
C GLY A 233 -15.45 -3.27 26.71
N LYS A 234 -15.45 -4.58 26.53
CA LYS A 234 -14.67 -5.25 25.49
C LYS A 234 -15.38 -5.07 24.13
N ASP A 235 -15.33 -3.86 23.58
CA ASP A 235 -15.71 -3.66 22.18
C ASP A 235 -14.66 -4.35 21.31
N THR A 236 -15.07 -5.46 20.68
CA THR A 236 -14.22 -6.24 19.76
C THR A 236 -13.59 -5.37 18.66
N GLU A 237 -14.25 -4.29 18.29
CA GLU A 237 -13.78 -3.33 17.29
C GLU A 237 -12.59 -2.50 17.78
N GLN A 238 -12.63 -2.02 19.04
CA GLN A 238 -11.53 -1.25 19.63
C GLN A 238 -10.28 -2.12 19.85
N GLU A 239 -10.46 -3.37 20.28
CA GLU A 239 -9.38 -4.34 20.43
C GLU A 239 -8.77 -4.69 19.06
N THR A 240 -9.59 -4.82 18.02
CA THR A 240 -9.14 -5.07 16.65
C THR A 240 -8.33 -3.91 16.08
N SER A 241 -8.82 -2.67 16.27
CA SER A 241 -8.14 -1.46 15.78
C SER A 241 -6.75 -1.28 16.40
N ALA A 242 -6.63 -1.44 17.73
CA ALA A 242 -5.34 -1.34 18.41
C ALA A 242 -4.38 -2.45 17.96
N ASN A 243 -4.86 -3.69 17.83
CA ASN A 243 -4.02 -4.81 17.37
C ASN A 243 -3.49 -4.61 15.95
N LEU A 244 -4.25 -4.00 15.04
CA LEU A 244 -3.80 -3.70 13.68
C LEU A 244 -2.63 -2.71 13.66
N ILE A 245 -2.58 -1.75 14.58
CA ILE A 245 -1.44 -0.82 14.71
C ILE A 245 -0.13 -1.59 14.95
N PHE A 246 -0.18 -2.65 15.77
CA PHE A 246 1.01 -3.46 16.05
C PHE A 246 1.33 -4.45 14.93
N GLN A 247 0.33 -4.90 14.15
CA GLN A 247 0.47 -6.01 13.20
C GLN A 247 0.63 -5.59 11.74
N CYS A 248 0.29 -4.35 11.36
CA CYS A 248 0.48 -3.88 9.99
C CYS A 248 1.95 -3.90 9.58
N ASP A 249 2.24 -4.14 8.30
CA ASP A 249 3.59 -4.21 7.78
C ASP A 249 4.31 -2.86 7.89
N LEU A 250 3.60 -1.76 7.62
CA LEU A 250 4.08 -0.40 7.76
C LEU A 250 3.14 0.45 8.62
N LEU A 251 3.65 1.04 9.68
CA LEU A 251 2.97 2.09 10.44
C LEU A 251 3.61 3.45 10.14
N ILE A 252 2.78 4.45 9.81
CA ILE A 252 3.23 5.84 9.63
C ILE A 252 2.58 6.69 10.71
N ILE A 253 3.42 7.29 11.56
CA ILE A 253 3.03 8.23 12.62
C ILE A 253 3.41 9.63 12.16
N ASP A 254 2.43 10.40 11.73
CA ASP A 254 2.66 11.75 11.21
C ASP A 254 2.50 12.83 12.28
N ASP A 255 3.32 13.88 12.17
CA ASP A 255 3.34 15.05 13.07
C ASP A 255 3.51 14.70 14.56
N LEU A 256 4.42 13.74 14.87
CA LEU A 256 4.78 13.44 16.25
C LEU A 256 5.42 14.67 16.93
N GLY A 257 4.86 15.10 18.06
CA GLY A 257 5.22 16.33 18.79
C GLY A 257 4.16 17.42 18.73
N ALA A 258 3.06 17.19 18.00
CA ALA A 258 1.92 18.11 17.96
C ALA A 258 0.84 17.79 19.00
N GLU A 259 0.89 16.61 19.60
CA GLU A 259 -0.08 16.15 20.61
C GLU A 259 0.24 16.68 22.03
N MET A 260 -0.73 16.57 22.93
CA MET A 260 -0.53 16.89 24.35
C MET A 260 0.29 15.80 25.04
N ILE A 261 1.53 16.13 25.39
CA ILE A 261 2.45 15.19 26.02
C ILE A 261 2.08 14.95 27.50
N ASN A 262 1.89 13.69 27.87
CA ASN A 262 1.67 13.23 29.22
C ASN A 262 2.30 11.84 29.44
N LYS A 263 2.26 11.32 30.67
CA LYS A 263 2.87 10.02 31.00
C LYS A 263 2.25 8.85 30.21
N PHE A 264 0.97 8.93 29.87
CA PHE A 264 0.29 7.92 29.07
C PHE A 264 0.83 7.91 27.63
N VAL A 265 0.90 9.06 26.98
CA VAL A 265 1.45 9.23 25.63
C VAL A 265 2.87 8.68 25.53
N ILE A 266 3.75 9.05 26.48
CA ILE A 266 5.13 8.56 26.51
C ILE A 266 5.18 7.04 26.67
N SER A 267 4.37 6.48 27.57
CA SER A 267 4.31 5.04 27.79
C SER A 267 3.79 4.28 26.58
N GLN A 268 2.72 4.76 25.94
CA GLN A 268 2.12 4.13 24.77
C GLN A 268 3.03 4.22 23.54
N LEU A 269 3.70 5.37 23.33
CA LEU A 269 4.69 5.48 22.26
C LEU A 269 5.83 4.48 22.44
N PHE A 270 6.38 4.41 23.65
CA PHE A 270 7.44 3.44 23.96
C PHE A 270 7.00 2.01 23.69
N GLN A 271 5.81 1.63 24.17
CA GLN A 271 5.27 0.29 23.95
C GLN A 271 5.08 0.01 22.46
N CYS A 272 4.45 0.93 21.72
CA CYS A 272 4.19 0.78 20.29
C CYS A 272 5.49 0.58 19.50
N LEU A 273 6.48 1.44 19.69
CA LEU A 273 7.76 1.34 18.98
C LEU A 273 8.51 0.06 19.36
N ASN A 274 8.52 -0.31 20.65
CA ASN A 274 9.23 -1.48 21.13
C ASN A 274 8.61 -2.79 20.60
N GLU A 275 7.28 -2.92 20.64
CA GLU A 275 6.59 -4.12 20.12
C GLU A 275 6.80 -4.28 18.62
N ARG A 276 6.71 -3.18 17.85
CA ARG A 276 6.94 -3.21 16.41
C ARG A 276 8.39 -3.58 16.06
N LEU A 277 9.37 -3.08 16.81
CA LEU A 277 10.77 -3.46 16.66
C LEU A 277 11.00 -4.95 16.95
N ILE A 278 10.39 -5.49 18.02
CA ILE A 278 10.47 -6.92 18.37
C ILE A 278 9.83 -7.79 17.27
N GLN A 279 8.73 -7.33 16.68
CA GLN A 279 8.03 -8.03 15.60
C GLN A 279 8.64 -7.76 14.21
N GLU A 280 9.75 -7.04 14.15
CA GLU A 280 10.45 -6.68 12.91
C GLU A 280 9.51 -5.97 11.90
N ARG A 281 8.63 -5.08 12.40
CA ARG A 281 7.67 -4.30 11.62
C ARG A 281 8.17 -2.88 11.40
N SER A 282 8.13 -2.42 10.16
CA SER A 282 8.62 -1.09 9.78
C SER A 282 7.73 0.04 10.31
N THR A 283 8.36 1.11 10.78
CA THR A 283 7.68 2.31 11.25
C THR A 283 8.31 3.56 10.64
N ILE A 284 7.49 4.46 10.14
CA ILE A 284 7.91 5.80 9.70
C ILE A 284 7.32 6.81 10.66
N ILE A 285 8.15 7.74 11.11
CA ILE A 285 7.74 8.84 11.98
C ILE A 285 8.07 10.15 11.28
N SER A 286 7.16 11.11 11.28
CA SER A 286 7.47 12.49 10.94
C SER A 286 7.39 13.38 12.17
N THR A 287 8.29 14.35 12.29
CA THR A 287 8.30 15.32 13.39
C THR A 287 8.87 16.66 12.95
N ASN A 288 8.42 17.73 13.56
CA ASN A 288 9.01 19.06 13.43
C ASN A 288 10.00 19.38 14.58
N LEU A 289 10.06 18.55 15.59
CA LEU A 289 10.98 18.73 16.73
C LEU A 289 12.43 18.51 16.29
N SER A 290 13.33 19.32 16.81
CA SER A 290 14.76 19.01 16.76
C SER A 290 15.06 17.77 17.61
N LEU A 291 16.22 17.14 17.42
CA LEU A 291 16.60 15.99 18.25
C LEU A 291 16.66 16.31 19.73
N GLN A 292 17.11 17.54 20.08
CA GLN A 292 17.16 17.96 21.47
C GLN A 292 15.76 18.16 22.07
N GLU A 293 14.86 18.78 21.33
CA GLU A 293 13.45 18.92 21.72
C GLU A 293 12.79 17.55 21.83
N PHE A 294 13.02 16.64 20.87
CA PHE A 294 12.48 15.29 20.89
C PHE A 294 12.90 14.52 22.14
N ARG A 295 14.21 14.55 22.49
CA ARG A 295 14.75 13.94 23.70
C ARG A 295 14.10 14.50 24.96
N ASN A 296 13.92 15.82 25.02
CA ASN A 296 13.31 16.47 26.16
C ASN A 296 11.81 16.17 26.31
N THR A 297 11.13 15.95 25.17
CA THR A 297 9.69 15.74 25.12
C THR A 297 9.30 14.29 25.44
N TYR A 298 9.99 13.31 24.84
CA TYR A 298 9.55 11.91 24.89
C TYR A 298 10.32 11.00 25.83
N SER A 299 11.32 11.42 26.46
CA SER A 299 12.23 10.64 27.31
C SER A 299 13.46 10.07 26.57
N GLU A 300 14.50 9.85 27.35
CA GLU A 300 15.76 9.31 26.86
C GLU A 300 15.64 7.89 26.31
N ARG A 301 14.71 7.08 26.86
CA ARG A 301 14.47 5.69 26.42
C ARG A 301 13.91 5.64 24.98
N ILE A 302 12.94 6.48 24.65
CA ILE A 302 12.35 6.57 23.30
C ILE A 302 13.40 7.15 22.35
N PHE A 303 14.09 8.20 22.76
CA PHE A 303 15.15 8.81 21.96
C PHE A 303 16.25 7.82 21.60
N SER A 304 16.76 7.04 22.55
CA SER A 304 17.76 5.98 22.28
C SER A 304 17.28 4.96 21.28
N ARG A 305 16.03 4.48 21.41
CA ARG A 305 15.42 3.53 20.45
C ARG A 305 15.35 4.08 19.04
N ILE A 306 15.01 5.34 18.90
CA ILE A 306 14.91 5.98 17.58
C ILE A 306 16.30 6.16 16.97
N ILE A 307 17.27 6.66 17.71
CA ILE A 307 18.63 6.86 17.20
C ILE A 307 19.29 5.54 16.78
N GLU A 308 19.02 4.46 17.52
CA GLU A 308 19.58 3.14 17.23
C GLU A 308 18.93 2.45 16.02
N ASN A 309 17.61 2.60 15.85
CA ASN A 309 16.84 1.74 14.94
C ASN A 309 16.20 2.48 13.76
N TYR A 310 16.33 3.83 13.67
CA TYR A 310 15.70 4.62 12.63
C TYR A 310 16.73 5.35 11.77
N SER A 311 16.56 5.29 10.47
CA SER A 311 17.30 6.13 9.54
C SER A 311 16.77 7.56 9.62
N TRP A 312 17.58 8.47 10.13
CA TRP A 312 17.20 9.86 10.29
C TRP A 312 17.38 10.64 9.00
N GLN A 313 16.26 11.14 8.46
CA GLN A 313 16.20 11.92 7.23
C GLN A 313 15.80 13.36 7.58
N LYS A 314 16.78 14.26 7.64
CA LYS A 314 16.55 15.69 7.86
C LYS A 314 16.15 16.36 6.54
N ILE A 315 14.97 16.97 6.51
CA ILE A 315 14.45 17.73 5.37
C ILE A 315 14.44 19.21 5.76
N TYR A 316 15.03 20.05 4.94
CA TYR A 316 15.07 21.49 5.17
C TYR A 316 14.79 22.28 3.89
N GLY A 317 14.34 23.51 4.04
CA GLY A 317 13.92 24.42 2.97
C GLY A 317 12.78 25.31 3.43
N ASP A 318 12.22 26.04 2.48
CA ASP A 318 11.04 26.88 2.69
C ASP A 318 9.77 26.03 2.78
N ASP A 319 8.69 26.61 3.32
CA ASP A 319 7.38 25.98 3.25
C ASP A 319 6.89 25.95 1.79
N ILE A 320 6.85 24.74 1.20
CA ILE A 320 6.49 24.55 -0.21
C ILE A 320 5.01 24.82 -0.50
N ARG A 321 4.17 24.92 0.51
CA ARG A 321 2.74 25.26 0.35
C ARG A 321 2.54 26.66 -0.18
N PHE A 322 3.40 27.61 0.21
CA PHE A 322 3.39 28.99 -0.31
C PHE A 322 3.82 29.06 -1.78
N LYS A 323 4.70 28.18 -2.23
CA LYS A 323 5.13 28.15 -3.65
C LYS A 323 4.07 27.54 -4.55
N LYS A 324 3.24 26.63 -4.03
CA LYS A 324 2.11 26.03 -4.75
C LYS A 324 0.97 27.04 -4.97
N SER A 325 0.73 27.95 -4.02
CA SER A 325 -0.29 29.00 -4.12
C SER A 325 0.06 30.16 -5.07
N ASN A 326 1.37 30.35 -5.37
CA ASN A 326 1.83 31.42 -6.27
C ASN A 326 1.95 30.96 -7.73
N LEU A 327 1.58 29.73 -8.05
CA LEU A 327 1.59 29.13 -9.41
C LEU A 327 0.17 28.96 -9.97
N THR A 328 -0.86 29.41 -9.27
CA THR A 328 -2.24 29.59 -9.71
C THR A 328 -2.53 31.05 -9.88
#